data_3100fe15307e41cb974dcba30c5e6d6e
#
_entry.id   3100fe15307e41cb974dcba30c5e6d6e
#
_cell.length_a   1.000
_cell.length_b   1.000
_cell.length_c   1.000
_cell.angle_alpha   90.00
_cell.angle_beta   90.00
_cell.angle_gamma   90.00
#
_symmetry.space_group_name_H-M   'P 1'
#
loop_
_entity.id
_entity.type
_entity.pdbx_description
1 polymer ?
#
loop_
_entity_poly.entity_id
_entity_poly.type
_entity_poly.pdbx_seq_one_letter_code
_entity_poly.pdbx_strand_id
1 'polypeptide(L)'
;HNLTQELMADIHTVSQSTISRVVAVYTPLIAEALQAWVPGVGDLDRDRQYIIDGTLAPCWSWHDSPELYSGKHHTTGVNLQVACTLAGHLAWVSPPLPGNVHDAKAIKESGFLEALDATMHIGDKGYIGLGMITPTKKPAHGELADTDKRNNTTINRVRYLIERVIANLKTWRVLHTDY
;
A
#
# COMPACT_ATOMS: atom_id res chain seq x y z
N HIS A 1 -14.99 -11.73 -3.98
CA HIS A 1 -16.12 -10.82 -4.15
C HIS A 1 -16.47 -10.21 -2.80
N ASN A 2 -16.73 -8.90 -2.79
CA ASN A 2 -17.17 -8.19 -1.61
C ASN A 2 -18.70 -8.32 -1.50
N LEU A 3 -19.18 -9.38 -0.89
CA LEU A 3 -20.62 -9.62 -0.69
C LEU A 3 -21.01 -9.09 0.69
N THR A 4 -22.17 -8.42 0.77
CA THR A 4 -22.71 -8.02 2.07
C THR A 4 -23.09 -9.24 2.89
N GLN A 5 -23.05 -9.12 4.21
CA GLN A 5 -23.42 -10.22 5.10
C GLN A 5 -24.88 -10.65 4.91
N GLU A 6 -25.77 -9.73 4.54
CA GLU A 6 -27.17 -9.97 4.22
C GLU A 6 -27.29 -10.87 2.99
N LEU A 7 -26.59 -10.52 1.88
CA LEU A 7 -26.60 -11.34 0.67
C LEU A 7 -26.00 -12.73 0.92
N MET A 8 -24.94 -12.82 1.73
CA MET A 8 -24.38 -14.11 2.14
C MET A 8 -25.39 -14.94 2.96
N ALA A 9 -26.14 -14.29 3.85
CA ALA A 9 -27.19 -14.93 4.64
C ALA A 9 -28.29 -15.50 3.74
N ASP A 10 -28.73 -14.76 2.74
CA ASP A 10 -29.71 -15.22 1.76
C ASP A 10 -29.20 -16.41 0.93
N ILE A 11 -27.96 -16.33 0.41
CA ILE A 11 -27.34 -17.40 -0.38
C ILE A 11 -27.22 -18.71 0.44
N HIS A 12 -26.88 -18.60 1.71
CA HIS A 12 -26.67 -19.76 2.59
C HIS A 12 -27.88 -20.14 3.42
N THR A 13 -29.01 -19.46 3.29
CA THR A 13 -30.26 -19.72 3.99
C THR A 13 -30.07 -19.69 5.52
N VAL A 14 -29.31 -18.72 6.02
CA VAL A 14 -29.03 -18.50 7.43
C VAL A 14 -29.33 -17.05 7.82
N SER A 15 -29.29 -16.69 9.10
CA SER A 15 -29.43 -15.30 9.50
C SER A 15 -28.16 -14.50 9.28
N GLN A 16 -28.26 -13.19 9.02
CA GLN A 16 -27.14 -12.27 8.92
C GLN A 16 -26.25 -12.33 10.19
N SER A 17 -26.85 -12.46 11.38
CA SER A 17 -26.11 -12.62 12.63
C SER A 17 -25.28 -13.90 12.70
N THR A 18 -25.70 -14.96 12.00
CA THR A 18 -24.90 -16.18 11.87
C THR A 18 -23.66 -15.91 11.00
N ILE A 19 -23.84 -15.24 9.86
CA ILE A 19 -22.71 -14.84 8.99
C ILE A 19 -21.73 -13.95 9.78
N SER A 20 -22.22 -12.96 10.51
CA SER A 20 -21.39 -12.05 11.33
C SER A 20 -20.54 -12.82 12.35
N ARG A 21 -21.13 -13.79 13.06
CA ARG A 21 -20.39 -14.64 14.01
C ARG A 21 -19.35 -15.51 13.33
N VAL A 22 -19.68 -16.12 12.20
CA VAL A 22 -18.74 -16.93 11.41
C VAL A 22 -17.55 -16.09 10.97
N VAL A 23 -17.80 -14.91 10.38
CA VAL A 23 -16.73 -14.00 9.96
C VAL A 23 -15.85 -13.58 11.13
N ALA A 24 -16.45 -13.19 12.27
CA ALA A 24 -15.71 -12.78 13.46
C ALA A 24 -14.81 -13.88 14.03
N VAL A 25 -15.25 -15.15 13.98
CA VAL A 25 -14.48 -16.29 14.48
C VAL A 25 -13.40 -16.73 13.50
N TYR A 26 -13.73 -16.88 12.23
CA TYR A 26 -12.81 -17.50 11.26
C TYR A 26 -11.79 -16.53 10.67
N THR A 27 -12.09 -15.22 10.57
CA THR A 27 -11.13 -14.25 10.04
C THR A 27 -9.81 -14.24 10.82
N PRO A 28 -9.79 -14.12 12.16
CA PRO A 28 -8.55 -14.17 12.91
C PRO A 28 -7.83 -15.52 12.82
N LEU A 29 -8.56 -16.63 12.79
CA LEU A 29 -7.96 -17.96 12.63
C LEU A 29 -7.26 -18.13 11.27
N ILE A 30 -7.88 -17.63 10.19
CA ILE A 30 -7.28 -17.64 8.86
C ILE A 30 -6.05 -16.72 8.84
N ALA A 31 -6.14 -15.53 9.44
CA ALA A 31 -5.01 -14.61 9.52
C ALA A 31 -3.82 -15.25 10.26
N GLU A 32 -4.05 -15.89 11.42
CA GLU A 32 -3.04 -16.61 12.19
C GLU A 32 -2.40 -17.74 11.37
N ALA A 33 -3.23 -18.58 10.72
CA ALA A 33 -2.75 -19.69 9.90
C ALA A 33 -1.90 -19.23 8.70
N LEU A 34 -2.20 -18.06 8.14
CA LEU A 34 -1.48 -17.51 6.98
C LEU A 34 -0.30 -16.63 7.37
N GLN A 35 -0.17 -16.21 8.61
CA GLN A 35 0.84 -15.25 9.06
C GLN A 35 2.27 -15.70 8.73
N ALA A 36 2.58 -16.99 8.85
CA ALA A 36 3.89 -17.54 8.51
C ALA A 36 4.23 -17.46 7.00
N TRP A 37 3.24 -17.21 6.15
CA TRP A 37 3.39 -17.10 4.70
C TRP A 37 3.39 -15.66 4.19
N VAL A 38 3.12 -14.69 5.07
CA VAL A 38 3.16 -13.25 4.73
C VAL A 38 4.57 -12.73 4.98
N PRO A 39 5.30 -12.31 3.93
CA PRO A 39 6.66 -11.80 4.10
C PRO A 39 6.68 -10.55 4.98
N GLY A 40 7.50 -10.58 6.01
CA GLY A 40 7.89 -9.38 6.76
C GLY A 40 8.97 -8.59 6.03
N VAL A 41 9.26 -7.38 6.49
CA VAL A 41 10.34 -6.55 5.92
C VAL A 41 11.71 -7.21 6.05
N GLY A 42 11.91 -8.01 7.10
CA GLY A 42 13.15 -8.77 7.34
C GLY A 42 13.38 -9.93 6.37
N ASP A 43 12.34 -10.39 5.68
CA ASP A 43 12.42 -11.48 4.71
C ASP A 43 12.79 -10.98 3.29
N LEU A 44 12.84 -9.66 3.11
CA LEU A 44 13.24 -9.06 1.84
C LEU A 44 14.74 -9.26 1.59
N ASP A 45 15.07 -9.59 0.36
CA ASP A 45 16.47 -9.74 -0.10
C ASP A 45 17.15 -8.36 -0.10
N ARG A 46 18.19 -8.20 0.73
CA ARG A 46 18.89 -6.93 0.92
C ARG A 46 19.72 -6.48 -0.28
N ASP A 47 20.08 -7.42 -1.15
CA ASP A 47 20.86 -7.16 -2.36
C ASP A 47 19.96 -6.89 -3.58
N ARG A 48 18.65 -6.91 -3.38
CA ARG A 48 17.68 -6.71 -4.46
C ARG A 48 17.10 -5.29 -4.43
N GLN A 49 16.99 -4.71 -5.62
CA GLN A 49 16.32 -3.43 -5.81
C GLN A 49 14.79 -3.60 -5.83
N TYR A 50 14.09 -2.71 -5.11
CA TYR A 50 12.63 -2.67 -5.07
C TYR A 50 12.11 -1.32 -5.56
N ILE A 51 10.88 -1.34 -6.09
CA ILE A 51 10.08 -0.15 -6.37
C ILE A 51 9.03 -0.07 -5.29
N ILE A 52 8.88 1.12 -4.68
CA ILE A 52 7.99 1.35 -3.55
C ILE A 52 6.98 2.44 -3.90
N ASP A 53 5.73 2.22 -3.51
CA ASP A 53 4.67 3.22 -3.60
C ASP A 53 3.66 3.03 -2.47
N GLY A 54 3.03 4.14 -2.06
CA GLY A 54 1.96 4.15 -1.09
C GLY A 54 0.59 3.97 -1.76
N THR A 55 -0.31 3.27 -1.08
CA THR A 55 -1.69 3.18 -1.51
C THR A 55 -2.65 3.26 -0.34
N LEU A 56 -3.83 3.83 -0.56
CA LEU A 56 -4.91 3.84 0.42
C LEU A 56 -5.84 2.64 0.15
N ALA A 57 -6.08 1.84 1.18
CA ALA A 57 -7.18 0.88 1.21
C ALA A 57 -8.37 1.56 1.89
N PRO A 58 -9.45 1.90 1.15
CA PRO A 58 -10.60 2.59 1.71
C PRO A 58 -11.28 1.75 2.79
N CYS A 59 -11.81 2.43 3.80
CA CYS A 59 -12.66 1.82 4.82
C CYS A 59 -13.80 2.78 5.15
N TRP A 60 -14.78 2.30 5.91
CA TRP A 60 -15.92 3.11 6.33
C TRP A 60 -15.47 4.38 7.06
N SER A 61 -16.24 5.44 6.89
CA SER A 61 -16.09 6.67 7.64
C SER A 61 -16.37 6.40 9.12
N TRP A 62 -15.29 6.26 9.89
CA TRP A 62 -15.36 6.09 11.33
C TRP A 62 -15.43 7.48 11.96
N HIS A 63 -16.58 7.85 12.46
CA HIS A 63 -16.82 9.18 13.05
C HIS A 63 -15.85 9.46 14.21
N ASP A 64 -15.43 8.42 14.92
CA ASP A 64 -14.55 8.51 16.10
C ASP A 64 -13.06 8.28 15.77
N SER A 65 -12.69 8.17 14.50
CA SER A 65 -11.32 7.89 14.05
C SER A 65 -10.88 8.85 12.94
N PRO A 66 -10.72 10.15 13.24
CA PRO A 66 -10.38 11.17 12.25
C PRO A 66 -9.00 10.95 11.61
N GLU A 67 -8.12 10.21 12.28
CA GLU A 67 -6.80 9.83 11.78
C GLU A 67 -6.86 8.94 10.53
N LEU A 68 -7.96 8.25 10.30
CA LEU A 68 -8.17 7.43 9.10
C LEU A 68 -8.47 8.28 7.85
N TYR A 69 -8.82 9.56 8.01
CA TYR A 69 -9.13 10.43 6.87
C TYR A 69 -7.88 10.88 6.14
N SER A 70 -7.76 10.49 4.88
CA SER A 70 -6.68 10.90 3.99
C SER A 70 -7.02 12.21 3.28
N GLY A 71 -6.32 13.28 3.62
CA GLY A 71 -6.44 14.56 2.92
C GLY A 71 -5.96 14.52 1.46
N LYS A 72 -5.09 13.56 1.12
CA LYS A 72 -4.60 13.32 -0.26
C LYS A 72 -5.67 12.67 -1.13
N HIS A 73 -6.43 11.74 -0.58
CA HIS A 73 -7.41 10.94 -1.31
C HIS A 73 -8.86 11.38 -1.06
N HIS A 74 -9.06 12.32 -0.15
CA HIS A 74 -10.38 12.83 0.27
C HIS A 74 -11.37 11.73 0.68
N THR A 75 -10.84 10.66 1.30
CA THR A 75 -11.63 9.53 1.80
C THR A 75 -10.99 8.90 3.03
N THR A 76 -11.75 8.12 3.76
CA THR A 76 -11.29 7.37 4.92
C THR A 76 -10.66 6.06 4.49
N GLY A 77 -9.55 5.69 5.11
CA GLY A 77 -8.86 4.44 4.78
C GLY A 77 -7.58 4.24 5.58
N VAL A 78 -6.88 3.16 5.28
CA VAL A 78 -5.56 2.88 5.82
C VAL A 78 -4.50 3.01 4.73
N ASN A 79 -3.37 3.61 5.08
CA ASN A 79 -2.20 3.72 4.20
C ASN A 79 -1.40 2.41 4.27
N LEU A 80 -1.11 1.84 3.11
CA LEU A 80 -0.27 0.68 2.92
C LEU A 80 0.92 1.06 2.04
N GLN A 81 2.12 0.68 2.48
CA GLN A 81 3.30 0.77 1.64
C GLN A 81 3.48 -0.56 0.91
N VAL A 82 3.69 -0.52 -0.38
CA VAL A 82 3.82 -1.70 -1.23
C VAL A 82 5.19 -1.68 -1.89
N ALA A 83 5.90 -2.81 -1.84
CA ALA A 83 7.15 -3.01 -2.56
C ALA A 83 7.00 -4.10 -3.62
N CYS A 84 7.53 -3.88 -4.81
CA CYS A 84 7.64 -4.89 -5.85
C CYS A 84 9.06 -4.96 -6.40
N THR A 85 9.38 -6.10 -7.01
CA THR A 85 10.65 -6.29 -7.73
C THR A 85 10.62 -5.56 -9.08
N LEU A 86 11.79 -5.39 -9.71
CA LEU A 86 11.91 -4.86 -11.08
C LEU A 86 11.24 -5.75 -12.15
N ALA A 87 10.91 -6.99 -11.81
CA ALA A 87 10.10 -7.87 -12.67
C ALA A 87 8.58 -7.64 -12.48
N GLY A 88 8.17 -6.78 -11.56
CA GLY A 88 6.77 -6.51 -11.26
C GLY A 88 6.09 -7.57 -10.39
N HIS A 89 6.85 -8.34 -9.63
CA HIS A 89 6.30 -9.26 -8.64
C HIS A 89 6.14 -8.54 -7.30
N LEU A 90 4.98 -8.70 -6.66
CA LEU A 90 4.76 -8.24 -5.29
C LEU A 90 5.80 -8.89 -4.38
N ALA A 91 6.50 -8.07 -3.60
CA ALA A 91 7.52 -8.52 -2.67
C ALA A 91 7.08 -8.34 -1.21
N TRP A 92 6.41 -7.24 -0.91
CA TRP A 92 6.02 -6.91 0.47
C TRP A 92 4.89 -5.88 0.51
N VAL A 93 4.10 -5.95 1.57
CA VAL A 93 3.10 -4.94 1.95
C VAL A 93 3.30 -4.62 3.42
N SER A 94 3.31 -3.34 3.78
CA SER A 94 3.45 -2.92 5.17
C SER A 94 2.25 -3.30 6.03
N PRO A 95 2.41 -3.35 7.36
CA PRO A 95 1.29 -3.19 8.26
C PRO A 95 0.48 -1.92 7.92
N PRO A 96 -0.84 -1.92 8.15
CA PRO A 96 -1.67 -0.76 7.87
C PRO A 96 -1.36 0.40 8.83
N LEU A 97 -1.30 1.61 8.29
CA LEU A 97 -1.15 2.85 9.03
C LEU A 97 -2.38 3.75 8.82
N PRO A 98 -2.66 4.68 9.71
CA PRO A 98 -3.75 5.63 9.53
C PRO A 98 -3.66 6.38 8.20
N GLY A 99 -4.81 6.64 7.55
CA GLY A 99 -4.87 7.24 6.21
C GLY A 99 -4.36 8.67 6.11
N ASN A 100 -4.28 9.39 7.24
CA ASN A 100 -3.68 10.73 7.30
C ASN A 100 -2.15 10.71 7.33
N VAL A 101 -1.51 9.54 7.50
CA VAL A 101 -0.05 9.42 7.52
C VAL A 101 0.48 9.53 6.09
N HIS A 102 1.39 10.49 5.87
CA HIS A 102 2.05 10.68 4.57
C HIS A 102 3.01 9.53 4.25
N ASP A 103 3.17 9.21 2.96
CA ASP A 103 3.98 8.08 2.47
C ASP A 103 5.42 8.11 3.01
N ALA A 104 6.06 9.31 3.09
CA ALA A 104 7.41 9.45 3.66
C ALA A 104 7.50 9.08 5.16
N LYS A 105 6.43 9.32 5.93
CA LYS A 105 6.36 8.91 7.34
C LYS A 105 5.98 7.43 7.41
N ALA A 106 5.05 6.99 6.60
CA ALA A 106 4.59 5.60 6.54
C ALA A 106 5.74 4.62 6.25
N ILE A 107 6.61 4.91 5.28
CA ILE A 107 7.74 4.04 4.98
C ILE A 107 8.78 3.99 6.10
N LYS A 108 8.97 5.08 6.85
CA LYS A 108 9.83 5.08 8.04
C LYS A 108 9.25 4.20 9.15
N GLU A 109 7.97 4.39 9.46
CA GLU A 109 7.29 3.63 10.53
C GLU A 109 7.12 2.14 10.19
N SER A 110 7.19 1.78 8.92
CA SER A 110 7.10 0.39 8.48
C SER A 110 8.35 -0.45 8.76
N GLY A 111 9.47 0.16 9.17
CA GLY A 111 10.76 -0.50 9.37
C GLY A 111 11.53 -0.79 8.08
N PHE A 112 11.01 -0.38 6.92
CA PHE A 112 11.64 -0.67 5.62
C PHE A 112 13.04 -0.03 5.50
N LEU A 113 13.17 1.23 5.91
CA LEU A 113 14.43 1.98 5.80
C LEU A 113 15.50 1.58 6.84
N GLU A 114 15.09 0.87 7.90
CA GLU A 114 16.02 0.30 8.88
C GLU A 114 16.55 -1.06 8.42
N ALA A 115 15.73 -1.80 7.66
CA ALA A 115 16.09 -3.14 7.19
C ALA A 115 16.90 -3.12 5.89
N LEU A 116 16.71 -2.11 5.04
CA LEU A 116 17.21 -2.07 3.65
C LEU A 116 17.87 -0.72 3.33
N ASP A 117 18.91 -0.75 2.48
CA ASP A 117 19.59 0.46 2.01
C ASP A 117 18.70 1.27 1.08
N ALA A 118 18.21 2.40 1.58
CA ALA A 118 17.34 3.30 0.84
C ALA A 118 17.89 3.68 -0.56
N THR A 119 19.23 3.82 -0.71
CA THR A 119 19.87 4.27 -1.96
C THR A 119 19.68 3.32 -3.13
N MET A 120 19.32 2.07 -2.86
CA MET A 120 19.05 1.06 -3.88
C MET A 120 17.60 1.11 -4.40
N HIS A 121 16.66 1.75 -3.70
CA HIS A 121 15.24 1.59 -3.97
C HIS A 121 14.64 2.80 -4.69
N ILE A 122 13.62 2.54 -5.50
CA ILE A 122 12.94 3.54 -6.33
C ILE A 122 11.60 3.90 -5.69
N GLY A 123 11.37 5.20 -5.50
CA GLY A 123 10.11 5.73 -5.01
C GLY A 123 9.58 6.90 -5.83
N ASP A 124 8.39 7.37 -5.48
CA ASP A 124 7.82 8.57 -6.07
C ASP A 124 8.39 9.86 -5.41
N LYS A 125 7.87 11.02 -5.81
CA LYS A 125 8.27 12.30 -5.24
C LYS A 125 7.90 12.47 -3.76
N GLY A 126 7.01 11.65 -3.23
CA GLY A 126 6.63 11.63 -1.83
C GLY A 126 7.76 11.15 -0.91
N TYR A 127 8.72 10.40 -1.45
CA TYR A 127 9.87 9.86 -0.72
C TYR A 127 11.15 10.69 -0.84
N ILE A 128 11.09 11.90 -1.43
CA ILE A 128 12.25 12.81 -1.53
C ILE A 128 12.79 13.10 -0.12
N GLY A 129 14.12 13.04 0.01
CA GLY A 129 14.81 13.27 1.28
C GLY A 129 15.01 12.02 2.15
N LEU A 130 14.56 10.84 1.68
CA LEU A 130 14.76 9.55 2.36
C LEU A 130 15.96 8.74 1.83
N GLY A 131 16.75 9.31 0.92
CA GLY A 131 17.87 8.62 0.29
C GLY A 131 17.50 7.73 -0.89
N MET A 132 16.22 7.55 -1.19
CA MET A 132 15.74 6.72 -2.29
C MET A 132 15.97 7.37 -3.66
N ILE A 133 16.00 6.56 -4.72
CA ILE A 133 15.99 7.01 -6.11
C ILE A 133 14.60 7.57 -6.43
N THR A 134 14.48 8.88 -6.54
CA THR A 134 13.20 9.56 -6.77
C THR A 134 13.30 10.54 -7.95
N PRO A 135 12.17 10.85 -8.62
CA PRO A 135 12.15 11.88 -9.63
C PRO A 135 12.51 13.25 -9.03
N THR A 136 13.38 13.99 -9.71
CA THR A 136 13.74 15.37 -9.34
C THR A 136 12.51 16.26 -9.38
N LYS A 137 12.27 17.02 -8.31
CA LYS A 137 11.18 17.99 -8.24
C LYS A 137 11.51 19.24 -9.06
N LYS A 138 10.52 19.74 -9.81
CA LYS A 138 10.66 21.01 -10.52
C LYS A 138 10.96 22.15 -9.53
N PRO A 139 11.98 22.99 -9.77
CA PRO A 139 12.23 24.17 -8.95
C PRO A 139 11.02 25.11 -8.91
N ALA A 140 10.86 25.86 -7.82
CA ALA A 140 9.78 26.83 -7.68
C ALA A 140 9.87 27.94 -8.78
N HIS A 141 11.09 28.31 -9.15
CA HIS A 141 11.36 29.27 -10.23
C HIS A 141 12.33 28.63 -11.22
N GLY A 142 11.85 28.35 -12.44
CA GLY A 142 12.65 27.74 -13.50
C GLY A 142 12.11 26.46 -14.07
N GLU A 143 12.89 25.86 -14.94
CA GLU A 143 12.60 24.56 -15.55
C GLU A 143 13.60 23.50 -15.07
N LEU A 144 13.20 22.23 -15.16
CA LEU A 144 14.10 21.12 -14.97
C LEU A 144 15.16 21.10 -16.08
N ALA A 145 16.40 20.79 -15.70
CA ALA A 145 17.44 20.51 -16.67
C ALA A 145 17.05 19.31 -17.57
N ASP A 146 17.53 19.28 -18.80
CA ASP A 146 17.16 18.20 -19.73
C ASP A 146 17.65 16.82 -19.27
N THR A 147 18.74 16.78 -18.51
CA THR A 147 19.21 15.59 -17.82
C THR A 147 18.20 15.07 -16.80
N ASP A 148 17.65 15.97 -15.98
CA ASP A 148 16.64 15.63 -14.97
C ASP A 148 15.33 15.20 -15.61
N LYS A 149 14.91 15.85 -16.71
CA LYS A 149 13.73 15.42 -17.48
C LYS A 149 13.89 13.99 -17.99
N ARG A 150 15.06 13.63 -18.53
CA ARG A 150 15.37 12.27 -19.01
C ARG A 150 15.38 11.26 -17.86
N ASN A 151 16.05 11.60 -16.76
CA ASN A 151 16.09 10.75 -15.57
C ASN A 151 14.68 10.52 -15.00
N ASN A 152 13.88 11.57 -14.87
CA ASN A 152 12.50 11.47 -14.42
C ASN A 152 11.65 10.57 -15.34
N THR A 153 11.85 10.65 -16.65
CA THR A 153 11.17 9.78 -17.62
C THR A 153 11.56 8.32 -17.40
N THR A 154 12.84 8.04 -17.19
CA THR A 154 13.34 6.66 -16.92
C THR A 154 12.77 6.12 -15.61
N ILE A 155 12.84 6.89 -14.53
CA ILE A 155 12.30 6.50 -13.22
C ILE A 155 10.79 6.24 -13.31
N ASN A 156 10.03 7.12 -13.96
CA ASN A 156 8.58 6.97 -14.10
C ASN A 156 8.22 5.74 -14.94
N ARG A 157 9.01 5.41 -15.97
CA ARG A 157 8.82 4.19 -16.76
C ARG A 157 8.98 2.93 -15.92
N VAL A 158 9.97 2.90 -15.03
CA VAL A 158 10.18 1.76 -14.13
C VAL A 158 9.08 1.71 -13.07
N ARG A 159 8.67 2.87 -12.52
CA ARG A 159 7.59 2.96 -11.52
C ARG A 159 6.23 2.48 -12.02
N TYR A 160 5.97 2.47 -13.32
CA TYR A 160 4.74 1.88 -13.86
C TYR A 160 4.50 0.43 -13.41
N LEU A 161 5.58 -0.30 -13.07
CA LEU A 161 5.45 -1.68 -12.57
C LEU A 161 4.73 -1.73 -11.22
N ILE A 162 5.06 -0.84 -10.28
CA ILE A 162 4.39 -0.83 -8.97
C ILE A 162 2.92 -0.40 -9.09
N GLU A 163 2.60 0.54 -9.98
CA GLU A 163 1.22 0.97 -10.23
C GLU A 163 0.37 -0.23 -10.70
N ARG A 164 0.92 -1.07 -11.59
CA ARG A 164 0.26 -2.30 -12.04
C ARG A 164 0.10 -3.32 -10.91
N VAL A 165 1.10 -3.48 -10.05
CA VAL A 165 1.03 -4.38 -8.88
C VAL A 165 -0.06 -3.91 -7.92
N ILE A 166 -0.12 -2.61 -7.62
CA ILE A 166 -1.17 -2.03 -6.76
C ILE A 166 -2.54 -2.19 -7.41
N ALA A 167 -2.66 -1.97 -8.72
CA ALA A 167 -3.92 -2.20 -9.45
C ALA A 167 -4.37 -3.67 -9.33
N ASN A 168 -3.45 -4.62 -9.45
CA ASN A 168 -3.74 -6.05 -9.26
C ASN A 168 -4.18 -6.36 -7.82
N LEU A 169 -3.52 -5.79 -6.80
CA LEU A 169 -3.96 -5.92 -5.41
C LEU A 169 -5.39 -5.40 -5.23
N LYS A 170 -5.72 -4.26 -5.83
CA LYS A 170 -7.05 -3.63 -5.75
C LYS A 170 -8.13 -4.35 -6.56
N THR A 171 -7.81 -5.39 -7.33
CA THR A 171 -8.85 -6.30 -7.89
C THR A 171 -9.58 -7.07 -6.78
N TRP A 172 -8.95 -7.23 -5.62
CA TRP A 172 -9.61 -7.70 -4.42
C TRP A 172 -10.47 -6.57 -3.85
N ARG A 173 -11.77 -6.67 -3.99
CA ARG A 173 -12.71 -5.59 -3.68
C ARG A 173 -12.61 -5.10 -2.23
N VAL A 174 -12.21 -5.95 -1.29
CA VAL A 174 -11.94 -5.59 0.10
C VAL A 174 -10.85 -4.51 0.25
N LEU A 175 -9.96 -4.36 -0.74
CA LEU A 175 -8.90 -3.35 -0.76
C LEU A 175 -9.26 -2.11 -1.61
N HIS A 176 -10.44 -2.07 -2.22
CA HIS A 176 -10.80 -1.04 -3.19
C HIS A 176 -12.14 -0.35 -2.90
N THR A 177 -13.05 -1.02 -2.22
CA THR A 177 -14.39 -0.48 -1.92
C THR A 177 -14.55 -0.33 -0.41
N ASP A 178 -15.27 0.71 -0.01
CA ASP A 178 -15.67 0.91 1.38
C ASP A 178 -16.45 -0.31 1.89
N TYR A 179 -16.20 -0.59 3.14
CA TYR A 179 -16.89 -1.62 3.89
C TYR A 179 -17.69 -0.98 4.98
#